data_5c4c6dae91be450a3e6adcedfd69dcd8
#
_entry.id   5c4c6dae91be450a3e6adcedfd69dcd8
#
_cell.length_a   1.000
_cell.length_b   1.000
_cell.length_c   1.000
_cell.angle_alpha   90.00
_cell.angle_beta   90.00
_cell.angle_gamma   90.00
#
_symmetry.space_group_name_H-M   'P 1'
#
loop_
_entity.id
_entity.type
_entity.pdbx_description
1 polymer ?
#
loop_
_entity_poly.entity_id
_entity_poly.type
_entity_poly.pdbx_seq_one_letter_code
_entity_poly.pdbx_strand_id
1 'polypeptide(L)'
;MFAFSCTLLKSVMSLFAQLATEPTHEELYPGTVLMRGLALPQEAEFMAATESILTARPLRQGMTPSGLTMSVMVTDCGDAKAFERRWNPDAASGQQGMGGRALWPPIPGVLREFAIRCAVRAGFPEFRPDSCHINRYEAGVKLGLHQDRHECDWSQPIVSLSFGLQCVFLLGGLNRSDKADHILLEHGDVIVWGGPSRMRFHGVQPLKPGWHPLAGCYRYNLTFRKTA
;
A
#
# COMPACT_ATOMS: atom_id res chain seq x y z
N MET A 1 0.47 41.58 -34.21
CA MET A 1 0.78 41.60 -32.79
C MET A 1 -0.47 41.16 -32.04
N PHE A 2 -0.65 39.85 -31.86
CA PHE A 2 -1.85 39.30 -31.21
C PHE A 2 -1.46 38.86 -29.80
N ALA A 3 -1.91 39.62 -28.81
CA ALA A 3 -1.87 39.22 -27.40
C ALA A 3 -2.99 38.21 -27.15
N PHE A 4 -2.72 36.93 -27.28
CA PHE A 4 -3.63 35.91 -26.83
C PHE A 4 -3.62 35.88 -25.31
N SER A 5 -4.79 36.13 -24.77
CA SER A 5 -5.10 36.41 -23.37
C SER A 5 -4.73 35.23 -22.44
N CYS A 6 -3.83 35.50 -21.51
CA CYS A 6 -3.46 34.64 -20.37
C CYS A 6 -4.68 34.22 -19.52
N THR A 7 -5.83 34.87 -19.70
CA THR A 7 -7.09 34.61 -18.99
C THR A 7 -7.79 33.33 -19.46
N LEU A 8 -7.67 32.99 -20.77
CA LEU A 8 -8.27 31.75 -21.29
C LEU A 8 -7.55 30.50 -20.79
N LEU A 9 -6.22 30.55 -20.69
CA LEU A 9 -5.42 29.42 -20.16
C LEU A 9 -5.72 29.15 -18.70
N LYS A 10 -5.89 30.20 -17.88
CA LYS A 10 -6.28 30.08 -16.48
C LYS A 10 -7.69 29.52 -16.30
N SER A 11 -8.62 29.87 -17.18
CA SER A 11 -10.01 29.38 -17.14
C SER A 11 -10.09 27.91 -17.53
N VAL A 12 -9.32 27.47 -18.54
CA VAL A 12 -9.26 26.07 -18.97
C VAL A 12 -8.58 25.20 -17.89
N MET A 13 -7.49 25.65 -17.29
CA MET A 13 -6.86 24.94 -16.18
C MET A 13 -7.76 24.87 -14.94
N SER A 14 -8.58 25.90 -14.66
CA SER A 14 -9.57 25.87 -13.59
C SER A 14 -10.71 24.88 -13.88
N LEU A 15 -11.11 24.73 -15.15
CA LEU A 15 -12.14 23.76 -15.54
C LEU A 15 -11.65 22.31 -15.42
N PHE A 16 -10.38 22.05 -15.76
CA PHE A 16 -9.75 20.72 -15.55
C PHE A 16 -9.47 20.43 -14.08
N ALA A 17 -9.18 21.45 -13.26
CA ALA A 17 -9.04 21.29 -11.81
C ALA A 17 -10.41 21.01 -11.12
N GLN A 18 -11.52 21.49 -11.69
CA GLN A 18 -12.87 21.19 -11.22
C GLN A 18 -13.41 19.83 -11.70
N LEU A 19 -12.75 19.21 -12.67
CA LEU A 19 -12.99 17.81 -13.09
C LEU A 19 -12.14 16.81 -12.30
N ALA A 20 -11.42 17.25 -11.27
CA ALA A 20 -10.90 16.34 -10.25
C ALA A 20 -12.13 15.68 -9.60
N THR A 21 -12.47 14.49 -10.10
CA THR A 21 -13.58 13.69 -9.58
C THR A 21 -13.43 13.59 -8.07
N GLU A 22 -14.48 13.99 -7.34
CA GLU A 22 -14.59 13.72 -5.90
C GLU A 22 -14.13 12.28 -5.65
N PRO A 23 -13.31 12.02 -4.62
CA PRO A 23 -12.84 10.68 -4.35
C PRO A 23 -14.03 9.73 -4.25
N THR A 24 -14.17 8.83 -5.23
CA THR A 24 -15.29 7.89 -5.22
C THR A 24 -15.03 6.82 -4.17
N HIS A 25 -16.05 6.54 -3.37
CA HIS A 25 -16.06 5.50 -2.36
C HIS A 25 -16.90 4.35 -2.89
N GLU A 26 -16.28 3.22 -3.14
CA GLU A 26 -16.91 2.04 -3.72
C GLU A 26 -16.73 0.85 -2.77
N GLU A 27 -17.84 0.31 -2.24
CA GLU A 27 -17.82 -0.95 -1.51
C GLU A 27 -17.80 -2.11 -2.52
N LEU A 28 -16.66 -2.78 -2.63
CA LEU A 28 -16.48 -3.92 -3.53
C LEU A 28 -17.08 -5.21 -2.96
N TYR A 29 -16.94 -5.38 -1.64
CA TYR A 29 -17.46 -6.50 -0.86
C TYR A 29 -17.74 -6.03 0.56
N PRO A 30 -18.55 -6.74 1.35
CA PRO A 30 -18.72 -6.43 2.77
C PRO A 30 -17.36 -6.33 3.48
N GLY A 31 -17.03 -5.12 3.97
CA GLY A 31 -15.76 -4.81 4.59
C GLY A 31 -14.57 -4.58 3.63
N THR A 32 -14.81 -4.47 2.32
CA THR A 32 -13.81 -4.07 1.33
C THR A 32 -14.23 -2.80 0.61
N VAL A 33 -13.46 -1.73 0.77
CA VAL A 33 -13.75 -0.42 0.22
C VAL A 33 -12.60 0.08 -0.63
N LEU A 34 -12.90 0.55 -1.83
CA LEU A 34 -11.99 1.22 -2.74
C LEU A 34 -12.30 2.72 -2.77
N MET A 35 -11.29 3.54 -2.53
CA MET A 35 -11.35 5.01 -2.53
C MET A 35 -10.42 5.53 -3.63
N ARG A 36 -11.00 5.94 -4.75
CA ARG A 36 -10.27 6.38 -5.93
C ARG A 36 -9.62 7.74 -5.69
N GLY A 37 -8.34 7.84 -5.99
CA GLY A 37 -7.59 9.09 -5.96
C GLY A 37 -7.53 9.78 -4.58
N LEU A 38 -7.94 9.12 -3.50
CA LEU A 38 -8.04 9.75 -2.18
C LEU A 38 -6.71 10.32 -1.67
N ALA A 39 -5.58 9.74 -2.08
CA ALA A 39 -4.26 10.18 -1.67
C ALA A 39 -3.68 11.30 -2.55
N LEU A 40 -4.29 11.64 -3.69
CA LEU A 40 -3.77 12.64 -4.64
C LEU A 40 -3.53 14.03 -4.04
N PRO A 41 -4.42 14.58 -3.18
CA PRO A 41 -4.19 15.90 -2.62
C PRO A 41 -2.92 16.03 -1.76
N GLN A 42 -2.38 14.91 -1.27
CA GLN A 42 -1.19 14.85 -0.41
C GLN A 42 -0.07 13.99 -1.03
N GLU A 43 -0.15 13.68 -2.33
CA GLU A 43 0.76 12.74 -3.01
C GLU A 43 2.24 13.11 -2.83
N ALA A 44 2.59 14.39 -2.98
CA ALA A 44 3.96 14.86 -2.82
C ALA A 44 4.50 14.65 -1.40
N GLU A 45 3.67 14.90 -0.38
CA GLU A 45 4.02 14.70 1.02
C GLU A 45 4.19 13.20 1.33
N PHE A 46 3.30 12.35 0.81
CA PHE A 46 3.40 10.90 1.00
C PHE A 46 4.60 10.29 0.29
N MET A 47 4.93 10.78 -0.91
CA MET A 47 6.13 10.34 -1.63
C MET A 47 7.40 10.77 -0.90
N ALA A 48 7.47 12.00 -0.37
CA ALA A 48 8.60 12.46 0.44
C ALA A 48 8.75 11.64 1.74
N ALA A 49 7.63 11.34 2.42
CA ALA A 49 7.63 10.47 3.58
C ALA A 49 8.10 9.04 3.24
N THR A 50 7.68 8.51 2.09
CA THR A 50 8.13 7.20 1.60
C THR A 50 9.64 7.22 1.34
N GLU A 51 10.16 8.24 0.68
CA GLU A 51 11.60 8.38 0.39
C GLU A 51 12.43 8.45 1.68
N SER A 52 11.91 9.12 2.72
CA SER A 52 12.59 9.15 4.03
C SER A 52 12.71 7.75 4.66
N ILE A 53 11.69 6.89 4.48
CA ILE A 53 11.75 5.50 4.92
C ILE A 53 12.78 4.73 4.08
N LEU A 54 12.77 4.87 2.76
CA LEU A 54 13.71 4.20 1.85
C LEU A 54 15.17 4.59 2.13
N THR A 55 15.41 5.83 2.52
CA THR A 55 16.73 6.31 2.93
C THR A 55 17.18 5.67 4.24
N ALA A 56 16.29 5.64 5.25
CA ALA A 56 16.60 5.07 6.56
C ALA A 56 16.70 3.53 6.52
N ARG A 57 15.94 2.89 5.66
CA ARG A 57 15.88 1.44 5.49
C ARG A 57 15.74 1.10 4.00
N PRO A 58 16.85 0.91 3.28
CA PRO A 58 16.84 0.63 1.86
C PRO A 58 16.02 -0.61 1.49
N LEU A 59 15.48 -0.60 0.27
CA LEU A 59 14.78 -1.75 -0.29
C LEU A 59 15.70 -2.96 -0.35
N ARG A 60 15.16 -4.12 -0.01
CA ARG A 60 15.80 -5.42 -0.11
C ARG A 60 14.92 -6.38 -0.89
N GLN A 61 15.49 -7.43 -1.39
CA GLN A 61 14.72 -8.49 -2.01
C GLN A 61 13.91 -9.23 -0.94
N GLY A 62 12.61 -9.37 -1.18
CA GLY A 62 11.73 -10.12 -0.29
C GLY A 62 12.01 -11.63 -0.38
N MET A 63 11.71 -12.35 0.70
CA MET A 63 11.74 -13.81 0.74
C MET A 63 10.40 -14.34 1.22
N THR A 64 9.97 -15.47 0.67
CA THR A 64 8.79 -16.19 1.18
C THR A 64 9.16 -16.95 2.47
N PRO A 65 8.18 -17.38 3.28
CA PRO A 65 8.44 -18.24 4.43
C PRO A 65 9.16 -19.55 4.09
N SER A 66 9.00 -20.04 2.85
CA SER A 66 9.70 -21.23 2.34
C SER A 66 11.12 -20.95 1.82
N GLY A 67 11.64 -19.71 1.99
CA GLY A 67 12.99 -19.33 1.56
C GLY A 67 13.12 -18.98 0.07
N LEU A 68 12.03 -18.92 -0.67
CA LEU A 68 12.08 -18.51 -2.08
C LEU A 68 12.20 -16.99 -2.19
N THR A 69 13.07 -16.53 -3.05
CA THR A 69 13.25 -15.12 -3.35
C THR A 69 12.05 -14.57 -4.11
N MET A 70 11.50 -13.45 -3.63
CA MET A 70 10.42 -12.74 -4.29
C MET A 70 10.97 -11.81 -5.36
N SER A 71 10.21 -11.57 -6.43
CA SER A 71 10.59 -10.59 -7.45
C SER A 71 10.34 -9.14 -7.01
N VAL A 72 9.48 -8.94 -6.02
CA VAL A 72 9.18 -7.62 -5.47
C VAL A 72 10.27 -7.18 -4.49
N MET A 73 10.68 -5.91 -4.58
CA MET A 73 11.58 -5.29 -3.61
C MET A 73 10.78 -4.74 -2.44
N VAL A 74 11.27 -4.93 -1.22
CA VAL A 74 10.51 -4.60 -0.01
C VAL A 74 11.32 -3.82 1.01
N THR A 75 10.62 -3.01 1.79
CA THR A 75 11.11 -2.46 3.05
C THR A 75 9.95 -2.31 4.03
N ASP A 76 10.25 -1.94 5.28
CA ASP A 76 9.27 -1.86 6.35
C ASP A 76 9.56 -0.67 7.24
N CYS A 77 8.52 -0.12 7.87
CA CYS A 77 8.64 0.84 8.97
C CYS A 77 7.59 0.56 10.05
N GLY A 78 7.80 1.09 11.25
CA GLY A 78 6.92 0.88 12.40
C GLY A 78 7.53 0.01 13.48
N ASP A 79 6.74 -0.80 14.17
CA ASP A 79 7.21 -1.66 15.27
C ASP A 79 7.88 -2.94 14.75
N ALA A 80 9.20 -2.96 14.80
CA ALA A 80 10.00 -4.11 14.42
C ALA A 80 9.71 -5.36 15.28
N LYS A 81 9.38 -5.19 16.57
CA LYS A 81 9.11 -6.32 17.47
C LYS A 81 7.85 -7.08 17.09
N ALA A 82 6.84 -6.38 16.60
CA ALA A 82 5.63 -6.99 16.11
C ALA A 82 5.91 -7.87 14.87
N PHE A 83 6.81 -7.41 14.00
CA PHE A 83 7.19 -8.14 12.80
C PHE A 83 8.14 -9.32 13.09
N GLU A 84 9.11 -9.16 13.99
CA GLU A 84 10.05 -10.24 14.36
C GLU A 84 9.31 -11.45 14.93
N ARG A 85 8.30 -11.25 15.76
CA ARG A 85 7.41 -12.32 16.27
C ARG A 85 6.70 -13.09 15.16
N ARG A 86 6.44 -12.44 14.03
CA ARG A 86 5.78 -13.01 12.86
C ARG A 86 6.69 -13.98 12.08
N TRP A 87 7.98 -13.67 11.92
CA TRP A 87 8.92 -14.39 11.04
C TRP A 87 9.83 -15.37 11.77
N ASN A 88 9.94 -15.22 13.06
CA ASN A 88 10.77 -16.09 13.89
C ASN A 88 10.10 -16.27 15.26
N PRO A 89 9.11 -17.18 15.37
CA PRO A 89 8.50 -17.51 16.66
C PRO A 89 9.52 -17.99 17.70
N ASP A 90 10.68 -18.51 17.27
CA ASP A 90 11.78 -18.93 18.13
C ASP A 90 12.72 -17.77 18.52
N ALA A 91 12.54 -16.56 17.98
CA ALA A 91 13.30 -15.37 18.41
C ALA A 91 13.03 -15.01 19.90
N ALA A 92 11.95 -15.51 20.49
CA ALA A 92 11.73 -15.48 21.94
C ALA A 92 12.76 -16.33 22.72
N SER A 93 13.48 -17.25 22.06
CA SER A 93 14.49 -18.14 22.66
C SER A 93 15.92 -17.59 22.66
N GLY A 94 16.14 -16.33 22.26
CA GLY A 94 17.44 -15.65 22.41
C GLY A 94 18.50 -16.00 21.37
N GLN A 95 18.20 -16.79 20.34
CA GLN A 95 19.15 -17.02 19.24
C GLN A 95 19.07 -15.85 18.24
N GLN A 96 20.05 -14.96 18.34
CA GLN A 96 20.25 -13.85 17.42
C GLN A 96 20.67 -14.39 16.04
N GLY A 97 19.76 -14.29 15.06
CA GLY A 97 20.16 -14.34 13.66
C GLY A 97 21.19 -13.24 13.39
N MET A 98 22.30 -13.58 12.74
CA MET A 98 23.39 -12.67 12.39
C MET A 98 22.94 -11.59 11.42
N GLY A 99 22.42 -10.51 11.93
CA GLY A 99 22.12 -9.26 11.25
C GLY A 99 21.80 -8.24 12.31
N GLY A 100 22.71 -7.29 12.55
CA GLY A 100 22.56 -6.29 13.59
C GLY A 100 21.15 -5.69 13.57
N ARG A 101 20.59 -5.49 14.75
CA ARG A 101 19.28 -4.91 15.01
C ARG A 101 19.17 -3.54 14.33
N ALA A 102 18.89 -3.52 13.02
CA ALA A 102 18.52 -2.28 12.35
C ALA A 102 17.17 -1.86 12.91
N LEU A 103 17.15 -0.83 13.73
CA LEU A 103 15.92 -0.21 14.20
C LEU A 103 15.11 0.20 12.97
N TRP A 104 13.87 -0.27 12.89
CA TRP A 104 12.97 0.18 11.85
C TRP A 104 12.67 1.66 12.05
N PRO A 105 12.65 2.47 10.99
CA PRO A 105 12.17 3.83 11.12
C PRO A 105 10.71 3.82 11.56
N PRO A 106 10.25 4.78 12.36
CA PRO A 106 8.83 4.89 12.72
C PRO A 106 7.99 5.12 11.46
N ILE A 107 6.69 4.78 11.53
CA ILE A 107 5.76 5.20 10.49
C ILE A 107 5.67 6.73 10.53
N PRO A 108 5.97 7.46 9.44
CA PRO A 108 5.78 8.91 9.40
C PRO A 108 4.35 9.30 9.79
N GLY A 109 4.21 10.33 10.62
CA GLY A 109 2.92 10.75 11.18
C GLY A 109 1.86 10.99 10.10
N VAL A 110 2.24 11.68 9.01
CA VAL A 110 1.34 11.97 7.88
C VAL A 110 0.76 10.70 7.24
N LEU A 111 1.57 9.68 7.05
CA LEU A 111 1.14 8.39 6.48
C LEU A 111 0.27 7.60 7.47
N ARG A 112 0.65 7.59 8.75
CA ARG A 112 -0.10 6.89 9.81
C ARG A 112 -1.49 7.48 10.00
N GLU A 113 -1.58 8.79 10.12
CA GLU A 113 -2.86 9.50 10.29
C GLU A 113 -3.76 9.34 9.07
N PHE A 114 -3.19 9.38 7.87
CA PHE A 114 -3.93 9.15 6.64
C PHE A 114 -4.50 7.72 6.60
N ALA A 115 -3.71 6.71 6.92
CA ALA A 115 -4.17 5.32 6.99
C ALA A 115 -5.31 5.13 8.00
N ILE A 116 -5.22 5.79 9.17
CA ILE A 116 -6.30 5.78 10.17
C ILE A 116 -7.58 6.42 9.59
N ARG A 117 -7.47 7.59 8.95
CA ARG A 117 -8.65 8.24 8.32
C ARG A 117 -9.29 7.35 7.23
N CYS A 118 -8.48 6.65 6.43
CA CYS A 118 -8.98 5.71 5.43
C CYS A 118 -9.74 4.55 6.09
N ALA A 119 -9.20 3.98 7.16
CA ALA A 119 -9.85 2.90 7.90
C ALA A 119 -11.19 3.36 8.52
N VAL A 120 -11.21 4.55 9.13
CA VAL A 120 -12.47 5.16 9.66
C VAL A 120 -13.52 5.27 8.57
N ARG A 121 -13.16 5.78 7.38
CA ARG A 121 -14.07 5.89 6.24
C ARG A 121 -14.58 4.54 5.74
N ALA A 122 -13.79 3.48 5.91
CA ALA A 122 -14.16 2.11 5.55
C ALA A 122 -14.90 1.36 6.67
N GLY A 123 -15.27 2.05 7.77
CA GLY A 123 -16.03 1.45 8.87
C GLY A 123 -15.17 0.80 9.98
N PHE A 124 -13.87 1.12 10.06
CA PHE A 124 -12.94 0.57 11.06
C PHE A 124 -12.33 1.69 11.94
N PRO A 125 -13.12 2.32 12.84
CA PRO A 125 -12.69 3.49 13.61
C PRO A 125 -11.58 3.19 14.63
N GLU A 126 -11.45 1.93 15.06
CA GLU A 126 -10.47 1.51 16.06
C GLU A 126 -9.11 1.11 15.47
N PHE A 127 -8.92 1.26 14.16
CA PHE A 127 -7.66 0.91 13.51
C PHE A 127 -6.51 1.79 13.99
N ARG A 128 -5.45 1.15 14.50
CA ARG A 128 -4.23 1.82 14.95
C ARG A 128 -3.03 1.04 14.40
N PRO A 129 -2.57 1.37 13.18
CA PRO A 129 -1.46 0.64 12.56
C PRO A 129 -0.16 0.83 13.36
N ASP A 130 0.55 -0.27 13.55
CA ASP A 130 1.87 -0.31 14.16
C ASP A 130 2.96 -0.67 13.15
N SER A 131 2.59 -1.11 11.95
CA SER A 131 3.53 -1.45 10.88
C SER A 131 3.05 -0.96 9.52
N CYS A 132 4.02 -0.66 8.66
CA CYS A 132 3.79 -0.40 7.24
C CYS A 132 4.81 -1.19 6.42
N HIS A 133 4.31 -2.06 5.55
CA HIS A 133 5.09 -2.81 4.58
C HIS A 133 5.06 -2.11 3.23
N ILE A 134 6.23 -1.82 2.67
CA ILE A 134 6.36 -1.13 1.39
C ILE A 134 6.88 -2.11 0.35
N ASN A 135 6.09 -2.29 -0.71
CA ASN A 135 6.47 -3.06 -1.89
C ASN A 135 6.78 -2.10 -3.04
N ARG A 136 7.94 -2.28 -3.71
CA ARG A 136 8.25 -1.64 -4.97
C ARG A 136 8.22 -2.67 -6.10
N TYR A 137 7.40 -2.38 -7.10
CA TYR A 137 7.27 -3.19 -8.31
C TYR A 137 7.89 -2.46 -9.49
N GLU A 138 8.51 -3.20 -10.37
CA GLU A 138 8.96 -2.79 -11.70
C GLU A 138 8.29 -3.66 -12.77
N ALA A 139 8.48 -3.32 -14.04
CA ALA A 139 7.85 -4.05 -15.14
C ALA A 139 8.09 -5.57 -15.06
N GLY A 140 7.03 -6.35 -15.23
CA GLY A 140 7.05 -7.81 -15.14
C GLY A 140 6.96 -8.38 -13.72
N VAL A 141 7.18 -7.59 -12.68
CA VAL A 141 7.06 -8.04 -11.29
C VAL A 141 5.60 -8.26 -10.91
N LYS A 142 5.33 -9.36 -10.20
CA LYS A 142 4.01 -9.77 -9.72
C LYS A 142 4.05 -10.20 -8.27
N LEU A 143 2.88 -10.26 -7.65
CA LEU A 143 2.69 -10.90 -6.36
C LEU A 143 1.56 -11.93 -6.48
N GLY A 144 1.88 -13.20 -6.24
CA GLY A 144 0.91 -14.30 -6.33
C GLY A 144 -0.21 -14.17 -5.31
N LEU A 145 -1.34 -14.84 -5.55
CA LEU A 145 -2.45 -14.88 -4.60
C LEU A 145 -1.98 -15.41 -3.23
N HIS A 146 -2.24 -14.65 -2.19
CA HIS A 146 -1.90 -14.96 -0.81
C HIS A 146 -2.93 -14.35 0.14
N GLN A 147 -2.84 -14.69 1.40
CA GLN A 147 -3.59 -14.08 2.50
C GLN A 147 -2.59 -13.48 3.47
N ASP A 148 -2.90 -12.32 4.01
CA ASP A 148 -2.21 -11.72 5.14
C ASP A 148 -2.77 -12.33 6.44
N ARG A 149 -2.11 -13.37 6.94
CA ARG A 149 -2.58 -14.20 8.07
C ARG A 149 -1.60 -14.24 9.24
N HIS A 150 -0.56 -13.41 9.19
CA HIS A 150 0.49 -13.46 10.20
C HIS A 150 0.32 -12.42 11.32
N GLU A 151 -0.71 -11.59 11.25
CA GLU A 151 -1.08 -10.63 12.29
C GLU A 151 -1.79 -11.37 13.44
N CYS A 152 -1.59 -10.86 14.67
CA CYS A 152 -2.19 -11.46 15.87
C CYS A 152 -3.69 -11.18 15.99
N ASP A 153 -4.16 -10.07 15.40
CA ASP A 153 -5.55 -9.62 15.48
C ASP A 153 -6.15 -9.42 14.07
N TRP A 154 -6.96 -10.36 13.64
CA TRP A 154 -7.65 -10.31 12.35
C TRP A 154 -8.94 -9.46 12.38
N SER A 155 -9.34 -8.94 13.54
CA SER A 155 -10.42 -7.96 13.60
C SER A 155 -10.01 -6.62 12.98
N GLN A 156 -8.70 -6.36 12.92
CA GLN A 156 -8.14 -5.15 12.35
C GLN A 156 -8.06 -5.22 10.81
N PRO A 157 -8.40 -4.13 10.12
CA PRO A 157 -8.33 -4.09 8.66
C PRO A 157 -6.89 -3.97 8.17
N ILE A 158 -6.74 -4.10 6.85
CA ILE A 158 -5.55 -3.70 6.11
C ILE A 158 -5.90 -2.47 5.30
N VAL A 159 -5.01 -1.48 5.33
CA VAL A 159 -5.10 -0.26 4.50
C VAL A 159 -3.94 -0.26 3.53
N SER A 160 -4.23 -0.19 2.23
CA SER A 160 -3.25 -0.26 1.16
C SER A 160 -3.34 0.96 0.25
N LEU A 161 -2.24 1.73 0.16
CA LEU A 161 -2.08 2.89 -0.71
C LEU A 161 -1.29 2.51 -1.94
N SER A 162 -1.69 3.02 -3.11
CA SER A 162 -1.02 2.82 -4.39
C SER A 162 -0.41 4.10 -4.91
N PHE A 163 0.88 4.08 -5.26
CA PHE A 163 1.59 5.21 -5.87
C PHE A 163 2.37 4.78 -7.12
N GLY A 164 2.46 5.67 -8.11
CA GLY A 164 3.20 5.46 -9.34
C GLY A 164 2.38 4.72 -10.39
N LEU A 165 2.98 3.69 -11.01
CA LEU A 165 2.33 2.95 -12.09
C LEU A 165 1.07 2.22 -11.62
N GLN A 166 0.06 2.21 -12.47
CA GLN A 166 -1.16 1.42 -12.26
C GLN A 166 -0.89 -0.07 -12.26
N CYS A 167 -1.70 -0.83 -11.55
CA CYS A 167 -1.62 -2.29 -11.55
C CYS A 167 -3.01 -2.94 -11.58
N VAL A 168 -3.06 -4.20 -11.99
CA VAL A 168 -4.24 -5.04 -11.77
C VAL A 168 -4.06 -5.76 -10.44
N PHE A 169 -4.85 -5.36 -9.46
CA PHE A 169 -4.97 -6.01 -8.17
C PHE A 169 -5.97 -7.15 -8.29
N LEU A 170 -5.59 -8.32 -7.80
CA LEU A 170 -6.43 -9.51 -7.76
C LEU A 170 -7.09 -9.59 -6.38
N LEU A 171 -8.41 -9.67 -6.34
CA LEU A 171 -9.16 -9.88 -5.12
C LEU A 171 -10.03 -11.12 -5.26
N GLY A 172 -9.59 -12.22 -4.65
CA GLY A 172 -10.24 -13.52 -4.67
C GLY A 172 -11.28 -13.69 -3.56
N GLY A 173 -11.74 -14.90 -3.37
CA GLY A 173 -12.58 -15.30 -2.25
C GLY A 173 -11.77 -15.70 -1.00
N LEU A 174 -12.43 -16.45 -0.12
CA LEU A 174 -11.80 -17.00 1.11
C LEU A 174 -11.01 -18.28 0.86
N ASN A 175 -11.24 -18.94 -0.28
CA ASN A 175 -10.48 -20.09 -0.73
C ASN A 175 -9.54 -19.69 -1.88
N ARG A 176 -8.36 -20.32 -1.95
CA ARG A 176 -7.38 -20.01 -2.99
C ARG A 176 -7.87 -20.35 -4.41
N SER A 177 -8.82 -21.25 -4.55
CA SER A 177 -9.46 -21.67 -5.80
C SER A 177 -10.58 -20.76 -6.26
N ASP A 178 -11.06 -19.86 -5.39
CA ASP A 178 -12.13 -18.96 -5.74
C ASP A 178 -11.68 -17.98 -6.85
N LYS A 179 -12.59 -17.67 -7.76
CA LYS A 179 -12.33 -16.70 -8.83
C LYS A 179 -11.93 -15.36 -8.21
N ALA A 180 -10.87 -14.77 -8.75
CA ALA A 180 -10.43 -13.44 -8.37
C ALA A 180 -10.98 -12.38 -9.33
N ASP A 181 -11.49 -11.28 -8.79
CA ASP A 181 -11.79 -10.08 -9.55
C ASP A 181 -10.50 -9.31 -9.85
N HIS A 182 -10.53 -8.64 -10.98
CA HIS A 182 -9.44 -7.84 -11.49
C HIS A 182 -9.77 -6.36 -11.29
N ILE A 183 -9.15 -5.73 -10.31
CA ILE A 183 -9.38 -4.35 -9.94
C ILE A 183 -8.20 -3.52 -10.40
N LEU A 184 -8.44 -2.55 -11.29
CA LEU A 184 -7.41 -1.59 -11.66
C LEU A 184 -7.19 -0.66 -10.47
N LEU A 185 -5.97 -0.61 -9.96
CA LEU A 185 -5.52 0.39 -8.97
C LEU A 185 -4.57 1.36 -9.65
N GLU A 186 -4.85 2.63 -9.46
CA GLU A 186 -4.11 3.75 -10.03
C GLU A 186 -3.36 4.53 -8.96
N HIS A 187 -2.57 5.52 -9.37
CA HIS A 187 -1.87 6.41 -8.47
C HIS A 187 -2.86 7.17 -7.58
N GLY A 188 -2.60 7.16 -6.27
CA GLY A 188 -3.45 7.82 -5.28
C GLY A 188 -4.64 6.98 -4.79
N ASP A 189 -4.89 5.80 -5.36
CA ASP A 189 -5.95 4.90 -4.90
C ASP A 189 -5.62 4.28 -3.55
N VAL A 190 -6.67 4.11 -2.75
CA VAL A 190 -6.61 3.41 -1.46
C VAL A 190 -7.63 2.28 -1.47
N ILE A 191 -7.19 1.08 -1.11
CA ILE A 191 -8.10 -0.04 -0.83
C ILE A 191 -7.95 -0.46 0.62
N VAL A 192 -9.09 -0.64 1.29
CA VAL A 192 -9.18 -1.11 2.68
C VAL A 192 -9.98 -2.39 2.70
N TRP A 193 -9.49 -3.42 3.39
CA TRP A 193 -10.26 -4.65 3.60
C TRP A 193 -10.10 -5.17 5.02
N GLY A 194 -11.21 -5.59 5.61
CA GLY A 194 -11.31 -6.07 7.00
C GLY A 194 -12.60 -6.84 7.24
N GLY A 195 -12.89 -7.20 8.49
CA GLY A 195 -14.07 -7.94 8.85
C GLY A 195 -14.28 -9.21 8.00
N PRO A 196 -15.43 -9.41 7.34
CA PRO A 196 -15.70 -10.60 6.52
C PRO A 196 -14.70 -10.78 5.36
N SER A 197 -14.09 -9.69 4.89
CA SER A 197 -13.15 -9.71 3.78
C SER A 197 -11.69 -9.79 4.21
N ARG A 198 -11.38 -9.75 5.52
CA ARG A 198 -10.00 -9.68 6.03
C ARG A 198 -9.11 -10.80 5.50
N MET A 199 -9.66 -11.97 5.32
CA MET A 199 -8.94 -13.18 4.91
C MET A 199 -9.11 -13.52 3.42
N ARG A 200 -9.57 -12.57 2.58
CA ARG A 200 -9.62 -12.79 1.13
C ARG A 200 -8.23 -12.96 0.54
N PHE A 201 -8.10 -13.91 -0.38
CA PHE A 201 -6.91 -14.05 -1.19
C PHE A 201 -6.75 -12.83 -2.09
N HIS A 202 -5.54 -12.30 -2.15
CA HIS A 202 -5.23 -11.15 -2.99
C HIS A 202 -3.84 -11.25 -3.59
N GLY A 203 -3.59 -10.45 -4.63
CA GLY A 203 -2.33 -10.46 -5.35
C GLY A 203 -2.23 -9.31 -6.34
N VAL A 204 -1.14 -9.28 -7.11
CA VAL A 204 -0.91 -8.28 -8.16
C VAL A 204 -0.44 -9.00 -9.42
N GLN A 205 -1.09 -8.72 -10.56
CA GLN A 205 -0.64 -9.21 -11.87
C GLN A 205 0.72 -8.62 -12.25
N PRO A 206 1.44 -9.22 -13.20
CA PRO A 206 2.67 -8.65 -13.72
C PRO A 206 2.47 -7.19 -14.12
N LEU A 207 3.30 -6.30 -13.53
CA LEU A 207 3.20 -4.87 -13.79
C LEU A 207 3.55 -4.57 -15.24
N LYS A 208 2.72 -3.75 -15.90
CA LYS A 208 3.01 -3.29 -17.25
C LYS A 208 4.10 -2.21 -17.21
N PRO A 209 4.98 -2.14 -18.24
CA PRO A 209 5.92 -1.04 -18.38
C PRO A 209 5.19 0.31 -18.46
N GLY A 210 5.80 1.35 -17.91
CA GLY A 210 5.26 2.70 -17.94
C GLY A 210 6.19 3.69 -17.25
N TRP A 211 5.75 4.92 -17.15
CA TRP A 211 6.46 5.99 -16.46
C TRP A 211 5.47 6.91 -15.74
N HIS A 212 5.82 7.34 -14.53
CA HIS A 212 5.02 8.23 -13.69
C HIS A 212 5.88 9.39 -13.19
N PRO A 213 5.41 10.68 -13.23
CA PRO A 213 6.22 11.84 -12.87
C PRO A 213 6.89 11.78 -11.49
N LEU A 214 6.19 11.23 -10.49
CA LEU A 214 6.70 11.16 -9.11
C LEU A 214 7.41 9.84 -8.78
N ALA A 215 7.12 8.75 -9.48
CA ALA A 215 7.60 7.42 -9.13
C ALA A 215 8.51 6.78 -10.19
N GLY A 216 8.74 7.46 -11.34
CA GLY A 216 9.51 6.91 -12.46
C GLY A 216 8.86 5.65 -13.04
N CYS A 217 9.65 4.61 -13.27
CA CYS A 217 9.19 3.34 -13.84
C CYS A 217 8.66 2.35 -12.77
N TYR A 218 8.31 2.84 -11.59
CA TYR A 218 7.93 2.00 -10.46
C TYR A 218 6.48 2.18 -10.02
N ARG A 219 5.95 1.15 -9.37
CA ARG A 219 4.80 1.21 -8.50
C ARG A 219 5.25 0.98 -7.07
N TYR A 220 4.82 1.84 -6.16
CA TYR A 220 4.92 1.64 -4.72
C TYR A 220 3.57 1.27 -4.14
N ASN A 221 3.57 0.32 -3.23
CA ASN A 221 2.40 -0.06 -2.45
C ASN A 221 2.76 -0.01 -0.98
N LEU A 222 2.06 0.82 -0.22
CA LEU A 222 2.22 0.98 1.22
C LEU A 222 1.06 0.27 1.91
N THR A 223 1.35 -0.80 2.66
CA THR A 223 0.34 -1.62 3.33
C THR A 223 0.47 -1.46 4.84
N PHE A 224 -0.52 -0.81 5.45
CA PHE A 224 -0.59 -0.56 6.89
C PHE A 224 -1.37 -1.67 7.58
N ARG A 225 -0.83 -2.14 8.71
CA ARG A 225 -1.39 -3.25 9.47
C ARG A 225 -1.25 -2.99 10.97
N LYS A 226 -2.11 -3.66 11.75
CA LYS A 226 -1.92 -3.88 13.17
C LYS A 226 -1.36 -5.29 13.33
N THR A 227 -0.12 -5.40 13.81
CA THR A 227 0.61 -6.67 13.86
C THR A 227 0.75 -7.22 15.28
N ALA A 228 0.62 -6.37 16.30
CA ALA A 228 0.70 -6.75 17.72
C ALA A 228 -0.44 -6.21 18.54
#